data_a5ac4b2d88369923a7d65b2a42540047
#
_entry.id   a5ac4b2d88369923a7d65b2a42540047
#
_cell.length_a   1.000
_cell.length_b   1.000
_cell.length_c   1.000
_cell.angle_alpha   90.00
_cell.angle_beta   90.00
_cell.angle_gamma   90.00
#
_symmetry.space_group_name_H-M   'P 1'
#
loop_
_entity.id
_entity.type
_entity.pdbx_description
1 polymer ?
#
loop_
_entity_poly.entity_id
_entity_poly.type
_entity_poly.pdbx_seq_one_letter_code
_entity_poly.pdbx_strand_id
1 'polypeptide(L)'
;EHKRRLARLSAERDLAVIEDDIYGDLHFCNERPRPIKAFDTTGNVMLCSSLSKCLSPALRIGFVAAGRYRARIALQKTITSGATNPVTQQVLAEYLESGAYERHMRGLRRTYERQVEAMRASVARHLPAATRLTAPQGGFVLWVELPEEVDTTALHDRAIAAGVGYVPGELFSASGMYRNCLRLNCGNPHTPEIEDAVRRLGSIFSAP
;
A
#
# COMPACT_ATOMS: atom_id res chain seq x y z
N GLU A 1 -16.12 7.74 9.76
CA GLU A 1 -16.56 7.44 11.14
C GLU A 1 -15.51 6.66 11.93
N HIS A 2 -15.00 5.53 11.43
CA HIS A 2 -14.03 4.67 12.11
C HIS A 2 -12.78 5.42 12.60
N LYS A 3 -12.21 6.29 11.75
CA LYS A 3 -11.02 7.09 12.13
C LYS A 3 -11.30 8.05 13.29
N ARG A 4 -12.47 8.67 13.33
CA ARG A 4 -12.88 9.54 14.46
C ARG A 4 -13.05 8.73 15.75
N ARG A 5 -13.65 7.54 15.65
CA ARG A 5 -13.81 6.64 16.80
C ARG A 5 -12.46 6.19 17.35
N LEU A 6 -11.51 5.86 16.48
CA LEU A 6 -10.16 5.47 16.89
C LEU A 6 -9.40 6.62 17.55
N ALA A 7 -9.49 7.85 17.02
CA ALA A 7 -8.89 9.03 17.64
C ALA A 7 -9.49 9.30 19.04
N ARG A 8 -10.81 9.15 19.20
CA ARG A 8 -11.48 9.27 20.49
C ARG A 8 -11.00 8.20 21.48
N LEU A 9 -10.97 6.93 21.07
CA LEU A 9 -10.47 5.83 21.90
C LEU A 9 -9.02 6.08 22.34
N SER A 10 -8.17 6.57 21.43
CA SER A 10 -6.80 6.96 21.73
C SER A 10 -6.74 8.03 22.82
N ALA A 11 -7.60 9.04 22.75
CA ALA A 11 -7.67 10.10 23.76
C ALA A 11 -8.19 9.59 25.11
N GLU A 12 -9.28 8.82 25.12
CA GLU A 12 -9.93 8.29 26.33
C GLU A 12 -9.05 7.30 27.11
N ARG A 13 -8.26 6.50 26.38
CA ARG A 13 -7.41 5.45 26.97
C ARG A 13 -5.94 5.83 27.06
N ASP A 14 -5.59 7.04 26.68
CA ASP A 14 -4.20 7.53 26.59
C ASP A 14 -3.28 6.61 25.74
N LEU A 15 -3.82 6.07 24.64
CA LEU A 15 -3.12 5.13 23.78
C LEU A 15 -2.36 5.86 22.66
N ALA A 16 -1.06 5.56 22.51
CA ALA A 16 -0.30 5.98 21.34
C ALA A 16 -0.80 5.23 20.09
N VAL A 17 -1.06 5.96 19.02
CA VAL A 17 -1.44 5.41 17.71
C VAL A 17 -0.38 5.79 16.69
N ILE A 18 0.13 4.79 15.97
CA ILE A 18 0.99 5.00 14.79
C ILE A 18 0.12 4.76 13.56
N GLU A 19 -0.12 5.83 12.80
CA GLU A 19 -0.86 5.76 11.53
C GLU A 19 0.14 5.74 10.38
N ASP A 20 0.21 4.62 9.65
CA ASP A 20 0.95 4.53 8.40
C ASP A 20 0.05 4.97 7.25
N ASP A 21 0.36 6.14 6.68
CA ASP A 21 -0.43 6.79 5.62
C ASP A 21 0.36 6.89 4.29
N ILE A 22 1.25 5.94 4.05
CA ILE A 22 2.13 5.88 2.87
C ILE A 22 1.37 5.82 1.53
N TYR A 23 0.12 5.36 1.54
CA TYR A 23 -0.77 5.28 0.38
C TYR A 23 -1.85 6.38 0.35
N GLY A 24 -1.92 7.25 1.35
CA GLY A 24 -3.00 8.23 1.50
C GLY A 24 -3.19 9.15 0.30
N ASP A 25 -2.11 9.53 -0.38
CA ASP A 25 -2.15 10.40 -1.55
C ASP A 25 -2.55 9.65 -2.85
N LEU A 26 -2.56 8.32 -2.85
CA LEU A 26 -2.91 7.47 -4.00
C LEU A 26 -4.39 7.08 -4.03
N HIS A 27 -5.27 7.91 -3.46
CA HIS A 27 -6.71 7.68 -3.43
C HIS A 27 -7.37 7.85 -4.80
N PHE A 28 -8.45 7.10 -5.07
CA PHE A 28 -9.26 7.21 -6.29
C PHE A 28 -10.50 8.10 -6.12
N CYS A 29 -10.78 8.52 -4.87
CA CYS A 29 -11.88 9.42 -4.54
C CYS A 29 -11.58 10.86 -5.00
N ASN A 30 -12.63 11.69 -5.12
CA ASN A 30 -12.46 13.12 -5.44
C ASN A 30 -11.65 13.88 -4.38
N GLU A 31 -11.83 13.52 -3.11
CA GLU A 31 -11.12 14.12 -1.99
C GLU A 31 -10.26 13.10 -1.26
N ARG A 32 -9.08 13.54 -0.81
CA ARG A 32 -8.19 12.71 0.01
C ARG A 32 -8.88 12.32 1.33
N PRO A 33 -8.98 11.03 1.66
CA PRO A 33 -9.51 10.60 2.95
C PRO A 33 -8.68 11.16 4.10
N ARG A 34 -9.33 11.88 5.02
CA ARG A 34 -8.64 12.49 6.16
C ARG A 34 -7.98 11.41 7.02
N PRO A 35 -6.71 11.58 7.43
CA PRO A 35 -6.03 10.65 8.33
C PRO A 35 -6.65 10.69 9.73
N ILE A 36 -6.35 9.68 10.57
CA ILE A 36 -6.74 9.65 11.99
C ILE A 36 -6.17 10.88 12.71
N LYS A 37 -4.93 11.24 12.37
CA LYS A 37 -4.25 12.44 12.88
C LYS A 37 -5.08 13.72 12.77
N ALA A 38 -5.90 13.85 11.74
CA ALA A 38 -6.77 15.03 11.55
C ALA A 38 -7.89 15.15 12.61
N PHE A 39 -8.10 14.12 13.42
CA PHE A 39 -9.09 14.07 14.52
C PHE A 39 -8.43 13.96 15.90
N ASP A 40 -7.11 13.98 15.96
CA ASP A 40 -6.33 13.89 17.19
C ASP A 40 -6.33 15.23 17.92
N THR A 41 -6.83 15.25 19.15
CA THR A 41 -6.89 16.43 20.02
C THR A 41 -5.87 16.39 21.15
N THR A 42 -5.23 15.24 21.39
CA THR A 42 -4.33 14.99 22.52
C THR A 42 -2.86 14.87 22.13
N GLY A 43 -2.58 14.80 20.85
CA GLY A 43 -1.23 14.55 20.32
C GLY A 43 -0.81 13.07 20.40
N ASN A 44 -1.74 12.15 20.64
CA ASN A 44 -1.46 10.72 20.75
C ASN A 44 -1.23 10.01 19.42
N VAL A 45 -1.70 10.59 18.30
CA VAL A 45 -1.56 10.00 16.97
C VAL A 45 -0.27 10.49 16.32
N MET A 46 0.56 9.56 15.90
CA MET A 46 1.75 9.79 15.08
C MET A 46 1.42 9.42 13.64
N LEU A 47 1.36 10.39 12.74
CA LEU A 47 1.18 10.16 11.30
C LEU A 47 2.53 9.94 10.64
N CYS A 48 2.75 8.78 10.05
CA CYS A 48 3.93 8.43 9.28
C CYS A 48 3.58 8.36 7.80
N SER A 49 4.41 8.97 6.95
CA SER A 49 4.26 8.86 5.51
C SER A 49 5.62 9.00 4.79
N SER A 50 5.64 8.69 3.50
CA SER A 50 6.83 8.85 2.67
C SER A 50 6.47 9.15 1.22
N LEU A 51 7.45 9.66 0.46
CA LEU A 51 7.33 9.90 -0.97
C LEU A 51 7.70 8.67 -1.82
N SER A 52 8.05 7.56 -1.19
CA SER A 52 8.50 6.33 -1.87
C SER A 52 7.45 5.70 -2.79
N LYS A 53 6.16 5.84 -2.47
CA LYS A 53 5.06 5.27 -3.26
C LYS A 53 4.44 6.27 -4.24
N CYS A 54 4.67 7.57 -4.00
CA CYS A 54 4.11 8.66 -4.78
C CYS A 54 5.08 9.21 -5.83
N LEU A 55 6.39 9.19 -5.52
CA LEU A 55 7.44 9.68 -6.41
C LEU A 55 8.46 8.60 -6.74
N SER A 56 9.36 8.30 -5.80
CA SER A 56 10.38 7.28 -6.02
C SER A 56 10.91 6.73 -4.70
N PRO A 57 11.08 5.41 -4.58
CA PRO A 57 11.72 4.80 -3.43
C PRO A 57 13.21 5.16 -3.30
N ALA A 58 13.86 5.60 -4.39
CA ALA A 58 15.27 6.02 -4.40
C ALA A 58 15.51 7.33 -3.64
N LEU A 59 14.50 8.17 -3.46
CA LEU A 59 14.62 9.45 -2.72
C LEU A 59 14.89 9.25 -1.22
N ARG A 60 14.44 8.14 -0.65
CA ARG A 60 14.59 7.81 0.78
C ARG A 60 14.11 8.90 1.74
N ILE A 61 13.04 9.60 1.37
CA ILE A 61 12.43 10.66 2.18
C ILE A 61 11.05 10.20 2.68
N GLY A 62 10.86 10.39 3.98
CA GLY A 62 9.59 10.27 4.68
C GLY A 62 9.51 11.27 5.80
N PHE A 63 8.36 11.34 6.45
CA PHE A 63 8.15 12.23 7.58
C PHE A 63 7.25 11.59 8.63
N VAL A 64 7.32 12.12 9.85
CA VAL A 64 6.40 11.79 10.92
C VAL A 64 5.88 13.07 11.57
N ALA A 65 4.55 13.20 11.62
CA ALA A 65 3.87 14.22 12.42
C ALA A 65 3.61 13.63 13.81
N ALA A 66 4.62 13.72 14.69
CA ALA A 66 4.74 12.91 15.90
C ALA A 66 3.87 13.37 17.09
N GLY A 67 3.14 14.49 16.98
CA GLY A 67 2.32 15.00 18.06
C GLY A 67 3.12 15.26 19.34
N ARG A 68 2.63 14.82 20.49
CA ARG A 68 3.31 14.99 21.80
C ARG A 68 4.62 14.20 21.91
N TYR A 69 4.86 13.21 21.04
CA TYR A 69 6.07 12.39 21.05
C TYR A 69 7.25 13.00 20.26
N ARG A 70 7.11 14.24 19.73
CA ARG A 70 8.08 14.88 18.85
C ARG A 70 9.51 14.87 19.41
N ALA A 71 9.71 15.27 20.65
CA ALA A 71 11.05 15.36 21.25
C ALA A 71 11.71 13.96 21.32
N ARG A 72 10.94 12.95 21.74
CA ARG A 72 11.42 11.56 21.85
C ARG A 72 11.75 10.97 20.49
N ILE A 73 10.89 11.19 19.48
CA ILE A 73 11.11 10.71 18.10
C ILE A 73 12.33 11.41 17.48
N ALA A 74 12.51 12.72 17.68
CA ALA A 74 13.68 13.44 17.18
C ALA A 74 14.99 12.90 17.78
N LEU A 75 15.01 12.65 19.09
CA LEU A 75 16.17 12.03 19.75
C LEU A 75 16.46 10.64 19.18
N GLN A 76 15.45 9.77 19.09
CA GLN A 76 15.62 8.42 18.54
C GLN A 76 16.11 8.46 17.08
N LYS A 77 15.56 9.35 16.26
CA LYS A 77 16.02 9.54 14.87
C LYS A 77 17.50 9.90 14.81
N THR A 78 17.95 10.81 15.66
CA THR A 78 19.37 11.21 15.71
C THR A 78 20.28 10.03 16.05
N ILE A 79 19.87 9.18 16.97
CA ILE A 79 20.66 8.01 17.42
C ILE A 79 20.63 6.87 16.39
N THR A 80 19.49 6.60 15.74
CA THR A 80 19.31 5.41 14.91
C THR A 80 19.62 5.61 13.44
N SER A 81 19.26 6.76 12.87
CA SER A 81 19.35 7.00 11.42
C SER A 81 20.12 8.27 11.03
N GLY A 82 20.51 9.09 12.01
CA GLY A 82 21.26 10.32 11.76
C GLY A 82 20.49 11.33 10.89
N ALA A 83 21.24 12.09 10.10
CA ALA A 83 20.67 13.10 9.22
C ALA A 83 20.12 12.49 7.93
N THR A 84 18.93 12.94 7.52
CA THR A 84 18.39 12.68 6.19
C THR A 84 19.11 13.58 5.17
N ASN A 85 19.36 13.08 3.96
CA ASN A 85 20.10 13.82 2.93
C ASN A 85 19.49 15.20 2.68
N PRO A 86 20.20 16.32 2.96
CA PRO A 86 19.66 17.67 2.85
C PRO A 86 19.42 18.11 1.40
N VAL A 87 20.23 17.63 0.44
CA VAL A 87 20.05 17.97 -0.98
C VAL A 87 18.72 17.42 -1.49
N THR A 88 18.44 16.14 -1.16
CA THR A 88 17.15 15.52 -1.56
C THR A 88 15.97 16.24 -0.91
N GLN A 89 16.11 16.68 0.36
CA GLN A 89 15.05 17.45 1.03
C GLN A 89 14.80 18.80 0.32
N GLN A 90 15.86 19.52 -0.07
CA GLN A 90 15.74 20.79 -0.75
C GLN A 90 15.06 20.64 -2.12
N VAL A 91 15.51 19.68 -2.93
CA VAL A 91 14.90 19.39 -4.25
C VAL A 91 13.42 19.05 -4.11
N LEU A 92 13.05 18.26 -3.09
CA LEU A 92 11.66 17.91 -2.84
C LEU A 92 10.84 19.11 -2.36
N ALA A 93 11.39 19.99 -1.52
CA ALA A 93 10.70 21.21 -1.09
C ALA A 93 10.33 22.08 -2.30
N GLU A 94 11.29 22.36 -3.17
CA GLU A 94 11.06 23.13 -4.40
C GLU A 94 10.03 22.45 -5.33
N TYR A 95 10.11 21.13 -5.47
CA TYR A 95 9.14 20.36 -6.28
C TYR A 95 7.72 20.45 -5.73
N LEU A 96 7.55 20.32 -4.41
CA LEU A 96 6.25 20.45 -3.74
C LEU A 96 5.67 21.87 -3.86
N GLU A 97 6.49 22.91 -3.66
CA GLU A 97 6.08 24.30 -3.75
C GLU A 97 5.72 24.75 -5.18
N SER A 98 6.31 24.14 -6.20
CA SER A 98 6.05 24.47 -7.63
C SER A 98 4.66 24.04 -8.12
N GLY A 99 3.88 23.29 -7.35
CA GLY A 99 2.62 22.67 -7.76
C GLY A 99 2.77 21.52 -8.78
N ALA A 100 4.01 21.11 -9.09
CA ALA A 100 4.29 19.98 -9.98
C ALA A 100 3.85 18.65 -9.35
N TYR A 101 4.00 18.53 -8.03
CA TYR A 101 3.54 17.37 -7.27
C TYR A 101 2.04 17.10 -7.47
N GLU A 102 1.20 18.12 -7.33
CA GLU A 102 -0.25 17.97 -7.50
C GLU A 102 -0.64 17.55 -8.93
N ARG A 103 0.05 18.10 -9.94
CA ARG A 103 -0.15 17.66 -11.34
C ARG A 103 0.25 16.20 -11.55
N HIS A 104 1.40 15.81 -11.01
CA HIS A 104 1.88 14.42 -11.03
C HIS A 104 0.88 13.49 -10.37
N MET A 105 0.43 13.82 -9.15
CA MET A 105 -0.50 12.97 -8.39
C MET A 105 -1.85 12.78 -9.08
N ARG A 106 -2.39 13.82 -9.73
CA ARG A 106 -3.62 13.66 -10.53
C ARG A 106 -3.46 12.66 -11.68
N GLY A 107 -2.30 12.68 -12.34
CA GLY A 107 -1.98 11.71 -13.40
C GLY A 107 -1.82 10.30 -12.85
N LEU A 108 -1.06 10.17 -11.78
CA LEU A 108 -0.72 8.90 -11.14
C LEU A 108 -1.95 8.17 -10.61
N ARG A 109 -2.86 8.88 -9.91
CA ARG A 109 -4.13 8.33 -9.39
C ARG A 109 -4.97 7.72 -10.52
N ARG A 110 -5.18 8.45 -11.62
CA ARG A 110 -5.92 7.94 -12.78
C ARG A 110 -5.24 6.74 -13.44
N THR A 111 -3.92 6.73 -13.45
CA THR A 111 -3.16 5.62 -14.01
C THR A 111 -3.31 4.36 -13.16
N TYR A 112 -3.14 4.47 -11.84
CA TYR A 112 -3.29 3.33 -10.94
C TYR A 112 -4.74 2.81 -10.87
N GLU A 113 -5.74 3.69 -10.89
CA GLU A 113 -7.14 3.31 -10.95
C GLU A 113 -7.42 2.42 -12.17
N ARG A 114 -6.98 2.83 -13.36
CA ARG A 114 -7.12 2.03 -14.59
C ARG A 114 -6.38 0.70 -14.52
N GLN A 115 -5.16 0.70 -13.97
CA GLN A 115 -4.34 -0.52 -13.85
C GLN A 115 -4.94 -1.52 -12.86
N VAL A 116 -5.45 -1.04 -11.72
CA VAL A 116 -6.15 -1.87 -10.74
C VAL A 116 -7.40 -2.48 -11.36
N GLU A 117 -8.20 -1.70 -12.09
CA GLU A 117 -9.40 -2.22 -12.74
C GLU A 117 -9.09 -3.22 -13.85
N ALA A 118 -8.06 -2.96 -14.66
CA ALA A 118 -7.59 -3.91 -15.68
C ALA A 118 -7.12 -5.23 -15.05
N MET A 119 -6.36 -5.17 -13.96
CA MET A 119 -5.91 -6.36 -13.22
C MET A 119 -7.09 -7.11 -12.62
N ARG A 120 -8.07 -6.42 -12.03
CA ARG A 120 -9.28 -7.05 -11.50
C ARG A 120 -10.05 -7.79 -12.58
N ALA A 121 -10.20 -7.18 -13.76
CA ALA A 121 -10.86 -7.81 -14.89
C ALA A 121 -10.09 -9.04 -15.40
N SER A 122 -8.76 -8.98 -15.43
CA SER A 122 -7.89 -10.10 -15.81
C SER A 122 -8.00 -11.26 -14.82
N VAL A 123 -7.93 -10.98 -13.53
CA VAL A 123 -8.11 -12.00 -12.49
C VAL A 123 -9.50 -12.66 -12.58
N ALA A 124 -10.56 -11.89 -12.79
CA ALA A 124 -11.92 -12.43 -12.94
C ALA A 124 -12.08 -13.34 -14.18
N ARG A 125 -11.27 -13.12 -15.23
CA ARG A 125 -11.30 -13.98 -16.44
C ARG A 125 -10.52 -15.27 -16.29
N HIS A 126 -9.42 -15.24 -15.56
CA HIS A 126 -8.41 -16.31 -15.63
C HIS A 126 -8.28 -17.14 -14.36
N LEU A 127 -8.61 -16.61 -13.19
CA LEU A 127 -8.51 -17.34 -11.94
C LEU A 127 -9.79 -18.16 -11.65
N PRO A 128 -9.76 -19.14 -10.72
CA PRO A 128 -10.93 -19.95 -10.38
C PRO A 128 -12.18 -19.13 -10.10
N ALA A 129 -13.36 -19.60 -10.52
CA ALA A 129 -14.63 -18.85 -10.48
C ALA A 129 -15.03 -18.39 -9.06
N ALA A 130 -14.61 -19.09 -8.00
CA ALA A 130 -14.88 -18.74 -6.62
C ALA A 130 -13.89 -17.71 -6.04
N THR A 131 -12.97 -17.18 -6.85
CA THR A 131 -12.00 -16.15 -6.43
C THR A 131 -12.70 -14.87 -6.01
N ARG A 132 -12.34 -14.35 -4.85
CA ARG A 132 -12.79 -13.04 -4.35
C ARG A 132 -11.69 -12.01 -4.48
N LEU A 133 -12.09 -10.77 -4.79
CA LEU A 133 -11.19 -9.64 -4.99
C LEU A 133 -11.58 -8.46 -4.11
N THR A 134 -10.58 -7.78 -3.57
CA THR A 134 -10.81 -6.45 -3.01
C THR A 134 -11.20 -5.46 -4.11
N ALA A 135 -11.94 -4.41 -3.72
CA ALA A 135 -12.22 -3.23 -4.54
C ALA A 135 -11.53 -2.02 -3.89
N PRO A 136 -10.22 -1.84 -4.07
CA PRO A 136 -9.49 -0.79 -3.40
C PRO A 136 -9.92 0.59 -3.90
N GLN A 137 -10.01 1.55 -2.98
CA GLN A 137 -10.32 2.95 -3.28
C GLN A 137 -9.04 3.80 -3.42
N GLY A 138 -7.90 3.16 -3.62
CA GLY A 138 -6.60 3.80 -3.79
C GLY A 138 -5.45 2.79 -3.78
N GLY A 139 -4.27 3.29 -4.08
CA GLY A 139 -3.06 2.47 -4.16
C GLY A 139 -2.93 1.68 -5.45
N PHE A 140 -2.01 0.74 -5.47
CA PHE A 140 -1.71 -0.12 -6.62
C PHE A 140 -1.52 -1.59 -6.20
N VAL A 141 -2.24 -2.01 -5.16
CA VAL A 141 -2.18 -3.36 -4.61
C VAL A 141 -3.57 -3.97 -4.63
N LEU A 142 -3.67 -5.20 -5.11
CA LEU A 142 -4.88 -5.99 -5.13
C LEU A 142 -4.70 -7.21 -4.22
N TRP A 143 -5.65 -7.44 -3.31
CA TRP A 143 -5.72 -8.64 -2.52
C TRP A 143 -6.70 -9.60 -3.17
N VAL A 144 -6.25 -10.84 -3.35
CA VAL A 144 -6.98 -11.92 -4.01
C VAL A 144 -7.15 -13.06 -3.01
N GLU A 145 -8.36 -13.56 -2.86
CA GLU A 145 -8.70 -14.73 -2.07
C GLU A 145 -9.19 -15.82 -3.01
N LEU A 146 -8.42 -16.88 -3.12
CA LEU A 146 -8.73 -18.09 -3.88
C LEU A 146 -9.62 -19.04 -3.06
N PRO A 147 -10.19 -20.11 -3.67
CA PRO A 147 -10.83 -21.19 -2.92
C PRO A 147 -9.93 -21.73 -1.80
N GLU A 148 -10.55 -22.20 -0.70
CA GLU A 148 -9.84 -22.57 0.54
C GLU A 148 -8.83 -23.70 0.36
N GLU A 149 -9.04 -24.56 -0.62
CA GLU A 149 -8.17 -25.69 -0.97
C GLU A 149 -6.86 -25.28 -1.65
N VAL A 150 -6.74 -24.03 -2.13
CA VAL A 150 -5.56 -23.54 -2.82
C VAL A 150 -4.55 -23.00 -1.81
N ASP A 151 -3.36 -23.58 -1.75
CA ASP A 151 -2.26 -23.08 -0.92
C ASP A 151 -1.30 -22.24 -1.77
N THR A 152 -1.37 -20.91 -1.62
CA THR A 152 -0.55 -19.98 -2.41
C THR A 152 0.93 -20.01 -2.03
N THR A 153 1.28 -20.45 -0.83
CA THR A 153 2.67 -20.62 -0.39
C THR A 153 3.27 -21.87 -1.04
N ALA A 154 2.54 -22.99 -1.03
CA ALA A 154 2.99 -24.24 -1.66
C ALA A 154 3.14 -24.13 -3.18
N LEU A 155 2.31 -23.31 -3.84
CA LEU A 155 2.34 -23.11 -5.29
C LEU A 155 3.30 -21.99 -5.76
N HIS A 156 3.93 -21.28 -4.84
CA HIS A 156 4.77 -20.11 -5.16
C HIS A 156 5.96 -20.46 -6.06
N ASP A 157 6.71 -21.50 -5.73
CA ASP A 157 7.88 -21.92 -6.53
C ASP A 157 7.48 -22.34 -7.95
N ARG A 158 6.33 -23.00 -8.11
CA ARG A 158 5.77 -23.36 -9.40
C ARG A 158 5.41 -22.13 -10.23
N ALA A 159 4.89 -21.07 -9.61
CA ALA A 159 4.62 -19.81 -10.28
C ALA A 159 5.91 -19.09 -10.70
N ILE A 160 6.91 -19.03 -9.83
CA ILE A 160 8.23 -18.48 -10.15
C ILE A 160 8.88 -19.21 -11.33
N ALA A 161 8.84 -20.55 -11.34
CA ALA A 161 9.34 -21.35 -12.45
C ALA A 161 8.58 -21.07 -13.77
N ALA A 162 7.30 -20.71 -13.68
CA ALA A 162 6.49 -20.22 -14.81
C ALA A 162 6.73 -18.73 -15.17
N GLY A 163 7.68 -18.06 -14.53
CA GLY A 163 8.03 -16.65 -14.77
C GLY A 163 7.03 -15.65 -14.20
N VAL A 164 6.25 -16.04 -13.18
CA VAL A 164 5.24 -15.15 -12.57
C VAL A 164 5.44 -15.08 -11.06
N GLY A 165 5.66 -13.85 -10.53
CA GLY A 165 5.78 -13.60 -9.10
C GLY A 165 4.50 -13.00 -8.51
N TYR A 166 4.14 -13.44 -7.32
CA TYR A 166 3.15 -12.84 -6.43
C TYR A 166 3.65 -12.89 -4.99
N VAL A 167 2.95 -12.27 -4.07
CA VAL A 167 3.28 -12.40 -2.65
C VAL A 167 2.21 -13.25 -1.98
N PRO A 168 2.57 -14.45 -1.43
CA PRO A 168 1.64 -15.30 -0.70
C PRO A 168 1.04 -14.59 0.51
N GLY A 169 -0.26 -14.85 0.76
CA GLY A 169 -1.01 -14.20 1.82
C GLY A 169 -0.51 -14.55 3.22
N GLU A 170 0.00 -15.74 3.43
CA GLU A 170 0.54 -16.21 4.70
C GLU A 170 1.66 -15.29 5.26
N LEU A 171 2.45 -14.63 4.37
CA LEU A 171 3.48 -13.66 4.77
C LEU A 171 2.94 -12.43 5.49
N PHE A 172 1.62 -12.19 5.45
CA PHE A 172 0.96 -11.08 6.15
C PHE A 172 0.32 -11.51 7.47
N SER A 173 0.56 -12.74 7.92
CA SER A 173 -0.03 -13.30 9.14
C SER A 173 1.02 -13.97 10.02
N ALA A 174 1.13 -13.52 11.26
CA ALA A 174 1.97 -14.20 12.26
C ALA A 174 1.41 -15.55 12.75
N SER A 175 0.13 -15.82 12.46
CA SER A 175 -0.58 -17.05 12.87
C SER A 175 -0.84 -18.03 11.73
N GLY A 176 -0.22 -17.83 10.55
CA GLY A 176 -0.36 -18.72 9.38
C GLY A 176 -1.73 -18.65 8.70
N MET A 177 -2.48 -17.55 8.87
CA MET A 177 -3.72 -17.30 8.14
C MET A 177 -3.45 -16.91 6.68
N TYR A 178 -4.50 -16.85 5.86
CA TYR A 178 -4.46 -16.36 4.48
C TYR A 178 -3.68 -17.26 3.51
N ARG A 179 -3.62 -18.57 3.77
CA ARG A 179 -2.90 -19.54 2.91
C ARG A 179 -3.44 -19.57 1.48
N ASN A 180 -4.75 -19.36 1.33
CA ASN A 180 -5.43 -19.27 0.03
C ASN A 180 -5.45 -17.86 -0.56
N CYS A 181 -4.72 -16.91 0.04
CA CYS A 181 -4.70 -15.52 -0.42
C CYS A 181 -3.36 -15.16 -1.08
N LEU A 182 -3.39 -14.15 -1.93
CA LEU A 182 -2.19 -13.56 -2.50
C LEU A 182 -2.36 -12.05 -2.73
N ARG A 183 -1.23 -11.36 -2.78
CA ARG A 183 -1.15 -9.95 -3.14
C ARG A 183 -0.56 -9.78 -4.53
N LEU A 184 -1.27 -9.07 -5.40
CA LEU A 184 -0.79 -8.65 -6.71
C LEU A 184 -0.41 -7.17 -6.71
N ASN A 185 0.63 -6.85 -7.49
CA ASN A 185 1.07 -5.48 -7.72
C ASN A 185 0.50 -4.97 -9.04
N CYS A 186 -0.22 -3.85 -8.99
CA CYS A 186 -0.82 -3.18 -10.16
C CYS A 186 -0.06 -1.88 -10.51
N GLY A 187 1.16 -1.69 -10.05
CA GLY A 187 1.96 -0.49 -10.27
C GLY A 187 2.56 -0.36 -11.69
N ASN A 188 2.54 -1.42 -12.47
CA ASN A 188 2.99 -1.44 -13.86
C ASN A 188 1.81 -1.38 -14.85
N PRO A 189 2.01 -0.82 -16.07
CA PRO A 189 0.99 -0.87 -17.11
C PRO A 189 0.50 -2.30 -17.38
N HIS A 190 -0.81 -2.47 -17.52
CA HIS A 190 -1.39 -3.77 -17.85
C HIS A 190 -1.16 -4.08 -19.33
N THR A 191 -0.13 -4.87 -19.62
CA THR A 191 0.29 -5.26 -20.96
C THR A 191 -0.17 -6.68 -21.29
N PRO A 192 -0.09 -7.13 -22.59
CA PRO A 192 -0.36 -8.51 -22.97
C PRO A 192 0.47 -9.54 -22.19
N GLU A 193 1.71 -9.20 -21.81
CA GLU A 193 2.58 -10.06 -21.01
C GLU A 193 2.06 -10.23 -19.57
N ILE A 194 1.50 -9.16 -18.99
CA ILE A 194 0.85 -9.23 -17.66
C ILE A 194 -0.45 -10.03 -17.74
N GLU A 195 -1.24 -9.83 -18.80
CA GLU A 195 -2.45 -10.64 -19.04
C GLU A 195 -2.10 -12.13 -19.18
N ASP A 196 -1.04 -12.47 -19.91
CA ASP A 196 -0.54 -13.83 -20.03
C ASP A 196 -0.03 -14.40 -18.71
N ALA A 197 0.66 -13.59 -17.91
CA ALA A 197 1.10 -13.97 -16.58
C ALA A 197 -0.08 -14.33 -15.66
N VAL A 198 -1.15 -13.53 -15.67
CA VAL A 198 -2.36 -13.83 -14.88
C VAL A 198 -3.05 -15.11 -15.38
N ARG A 199 -3.08 -15.34 -16.71
CA ARG A 199 -3.59 -16.58 -17.29
C ARG A 199 -2.79 -17.81 -16.81
N ARG A 200 -1.44 -17.73 -16.79
CA ARG A 200 -0.57 -18.80 -16.25
C ARG A 200 -0.84 -19.06 -14.77
N LEU A 201 -1.03 -18.02 -13.96
CA LEU A 201 -1.44 -18.18 -12.56
C LEU A 201 -2.76 -18.93 -12.44
N GLY A 202 -3.75 -18.59 -13.27
CA GLY A 202 -5.03 -19.30 -13.30
C GLY A 202 -4.87 -20.81 -13.57
N SER A 203 -4.01 -21.17 -14.52
CA SER A 203 -3.70 -22.57 -14.81
C SER A 203 -3.01 -23.30 -13.64
N ILE A 204 -2.14 -22.58 -12.90
CA ILE A 204 -1.43 -23.14 -11.74
C ILE A 204 -2.40 -23.36 -10.57
N PHE A 205 -3.29 -22.41 -10.31
CA PHE A 205 -4.24 -22.46 -9.20
C PHE A 205 -5.46 -23.37 -9.45
N SER A 206 -5.71 -23.74 -10.71
CA SER A 206 -6.78 -24.67 -11.10
C SER A 206 -6.29 -26.10 -11.27
N ALA A 207 -4.98 -26.33 -11.22
CA ALA A 207 -4.44 -27.68 -11.32
C ALA A 207 -4.62 -28.43 -9.97
N PRO A 208 -5.04 -29.70 -10.00
CA PRO A 208 -5.17 -30.53 -8.82
C PRO A 208 -3.86 -30.79 -8.10
#